data_0659be6600e3f5ac3914a8f8f1dc7cdf
#
_entry.id   0659be6600e3f5ac3914a8f8f1dc7cdf
#
_cell.length_a   1.000
_cell.length_b   1.000
_cell.length_c   1.000
_cell.angle_alpha   90.00
_cell.angle_beta   90.00
_cell.angle_gamma   90.00
#
_symmetry.space_group_name_H-M   'P 1'
#
loop_
_entity.id
_entity.type
_entity.pdbx_description
1 polymer ?
#
loop_
_entity_poly.entity_id
_entity_poly.type
_entity_poly.pdbx_seq_one_letter_code
_entity_poly.pdbx_strand_id
1 'polypeptide(L)'
;VGERDFVDDEALDLPEMVDAMEQEAHASHTSCPSPEAWLKQFEQADCIVAITISSQLSGSMNSACVARDMAKQADPNKKIAVVDSRSTGPELVLCVQEILRLIREGKAFQDVVSYAESFFRKAQIAFALCSFDNLIKNGRLGKVAGFLAKKLKLWGIGIGSEEGEIEVVGKVRGQKKALARLLADMHERGFQGGKAAISHCLNPSFAMELKERIVETWPGTAVEVMSTRGLCGYYAERGGVIVSFVG
;
A
#
# COMPACT_ATOMS: atom_id res chain seq x y z
N VAL A 1 -18.55 -3.20 5.25
CA VAL A 1 -18.94 -1.94 5.92
C VAL A 1 -20.42 -2.07 6.27
N GLY A 2 -20.76 -2.10 7.55
CA GLY A 2 -22.10 -2.45 7.99
C GLY A 2 -22.48 -3.85 7.50
N GLU A 3 -23.64 -3.97 6.87
CA GLU A 3 -24.11 -5.21 6.22
C GLU A 3 -23.70 -5.31 4.73
N ARG A 4 -22.90 -4.35 4.22
CA ARG A 4 -22.51 -4.28 2.82
C ARG A 4 -21.10 -4.82 2.62
N ASP A 5 -20.92 -5.67 1.62
CA ASP A 5 -19.63 -6.14 1.16
C ASP A 5 -19.14 -5.28 -0.01
N PHE A 6 -17.89 -4.83 0.07
CA PHE A 6 -17.18 -4.11 -0.99
C PHE A 6 -15.99 -4.97 -1.43
N VAL A 7 -16.08 -5.51 -2.63
CA VAL A 7 -14.98 -6.28 -3.23
C VAL A 7 -13.97 -5.31 -3.81
N ASP A 8 -12.69 -5.49 -3.47
CA ASP A 8 -11.60 -4.63 -3.98
C ASP A 8 -11.16 -5.09 -5.37
N ASP A 9 -12.04 -4.92 -6.33
CA ASP A 9 -11.84 -5.23 -7.75
C ASP A 9 -12.06 -3.99 -8.65
N GLU A 10 -12.03 -4.16 -9.96
CA GLU A 10 -12.16 -3.07 -10.92
C GLU A 10 -13.51 -2.35 -10.87
N ALA A 11 -14.54 -3.01 -10.37
CA ALA A 11 -15.90 -2.47 -10.25
C ALA A 11 -16.13 -1.65 -8.98
N LEU A 12 -15.15 -1.62 -8.05
CA LEU A 12 -15.30 -0.91 -6.79
C LEU A 12 -15.50 0.60 -7.00
N ASP A 13 -16.61 1.12 -6.50
CA ASP A 13 -16.86 2.55 -6.33
C ASP A 13 -16.24 3.02 -5.00
N LEU A 14 -15.05 3.61 -5.08
CA LEU A 14 -14.33 4.09 -3.89
C LEU A 14 -15.10 5.21 -3.16
N PRO A 15 -15.64 6.24 -3.83
CA PRO A 15 -16.51 7.24 -3.19
C PRO A 15 -17.66 6.61 -2.40
N GLU A 16 -18.40 5.69 -2.99
CA GLU A 16 -19.52 5.01 -2.34
C GLU A 16 -19.08 4.23 -1.09
N MET A 17 -17.96 3.50 -1.20
CA MET A 17 -17.41 2.76 -0.06
C MET A 17 -17.02 3.72 1.08
N VAL A 18 -16.35 4.82 0.77
CA VAL A 18 -15.90 5.81 1.77
C VAL A 18 -17.10 6.51 2.40
N ASP A 19 -18.12 6.87 1.62
CA ASP A 19 -19.36 7.45 2.15
C ASP A 19 -20.08 6.48 3.10
N ALA A 20 -20.14 5.19 2.75
CA ALA A 20 -20.70 4.15 3.60
C ALA A 20 -19.91 4.00 4.92
N MET A 21 -18.57 4.06 4.85
CA MET A 21 -17.72 4.01 6.04
C MET A 21 -17.95 5.18 7.00
N GLU A 22 -18.15 6.38 6.46
CA GLU A 22 -18.39 7.59 7.28
C GLU A 22 -19.76 7.60 7.95
N GLN A 23 -20.74 6.93 7.36
CA GLN A 23 -22.09 6.78 7.89
C GLN A 23 -22.24 5.63 8.88
N GLU A 24 -21.32 4.64 8.82
CA GLU A 24 -21.39 3.44 9.67
C GLU A 24 -20.89 3.74 11.08
N ALA A 25 -21.75 3.51 12.07
CA ALA A 25 -21.42 3.70 13.47
C ALA A 25 -20.66 2.51 14.09
N HIS A 26 -20.79 1.32 13.51
CA HIS A 26 -20.19 0.11 14.01
C HIS A 26 -18.82 -0.14 13.37
N ALA A 27 -18.05 -1.03 13.97
CA ALA A 27 -16.78 -1.44 13.40
C ALA A 27 -17.01 -2.26 12.13
N SER A 28 -16.36 -1.85 11.04
CA SER A 28 -16.25 -2.62 9.81
C SER A 28 -14.93 -3.38 9.76
N HIS A 29 -14.84 -4.37 8.89
CA HIS A 29 -13.69 -5.27 8.80
C HIS A 29 -13.21 -5.40 7.36
N THR A 30 -11.97 -5.84 7.21
CA THR A 30 -11.42 -6.27 5.93
C THR A 30 -11.03 -7.74 6.00
N SER A 31 -11.19 -8.47 4.90
CA SER A 31 -10.75 -9.86 4.75
C SER A 31 -9.70 -9.94 3.65
N CYS A 32 -8.68 -10.76 3.85
CA CYS A 32 -7.74 -11.09 2.78
C CYS A 32 -8.37 -12.11 1.83
N PRO A 33 -7.88 -12.22 0.57
CA PRO A 33 -8.30 -13.27 -0.34
C PRO A 33 -8.09 -14.66 0.26
N SER A 34 -9.03 -15.58 0.04
CA SER A 34 -8.89 -16.96 0.49
C SER A 34 -7.82 -17.72 -0.32
N PRO A 35 -7.31 -18.86 0.17
CA PRO A 35 -6.42 -19.71 -0.61
C PRO A 35 -7.02 -20.13 -1.97
N GLU A 36 -8.33 -20.39 -2.03
CA GLU A 36 -9.02 -20.74 -3.27
C GLU A 36 -9.03 -19.58 -4.27
N ALA A 37 -9.20 -18.35 -3.79
CA ALA A 37 -9.13 -17.15 -4.65
C ALA A 37 -7.72 -16.98 -5.25
N TRP A 38 -6.66 -17.20 -4.46
CA TRP A 38 -5.29 -17.23 -4.95
C TRP A 38 -5.04 -18.37 -5.92
N LEU A 39 -5.50 -19.59 -5.59
CA LEU A 39 -5.33 -20.78 -6.43
C LEU A 39 -5.92 -20.57 -7.82
N LYS A 40 -7.11 -20.00 -7.91
CA LYS A 40 -7.76 -19.67 -9.19
C LYS A 40 -6.90 -18.73 -10.05
N GLN A 41 -6.15 -17.81 -9.44
CA GLN A 41 -5.22 -16.97 -10.18
C GLN A 41 -3.96 -17.74 -10.58
N PHE A 42 -3.48 -18.66 -9.73
CA PHE A 42 -2.29 -19.47 -10.02
C PHE A 42 -2.51 -20.54 -11.10
N GLU A 43 -3.76 -20.84 -11.43
CA GLU A 43 -4.10 -21.73 -12.57
C GLU A 43 -3.86 -21.06 -13.92
N GLN A 44 -3.79 -19.73 -13.98
CA GLN A 44 -3.74 -18.98 -15.24
C GLN A 44 -2.37 -18.93 -15.92
N ALA A 45 -1.30 -19.35 -15.24
CA ALA A 45 0.07 -19.31 -15.78
C ALA A 45 0.96 -20.38 -15.16
N ASP A 46 2.08 -20.68 -15.82
CA ASP A 46 3.10 -21.63 -15.32
C ASP A 46 4.17 -20.96 -14.48
N CYS A 47 4.40 -19.66 -14.70
CA CYS A 47 5.38 -18.84 -13.98
C CYS A 47 4.67 -17.65 -13.32
N ILE A 48 4.66 -17.60 -12.00
CA ILE A 48 3.87 -16.64 -11.23
C ILE A 48 4.72 -15.99 -10.14
N VAL A 49 4.70 -14.68 -10.11
CA VAL A 49 5.22 -13.89 -8.99
C VAL A 49 4.01 -13.22 -8.33
N ALA A 50 3.61 -13.72 -7.18
CA ALA A 50 2.54 -13.16 -6.35
C ALA A 50 3.15 -12.22 -5.32
N ILE A 51 2.70 -10.97 -5.30
CA ILE A 51 3.14 -9.97 -4.34
C ILE A 51 1.99 -9.68 -3.39
N THR A 52 2.22 -9.83 -2.10
CA THR A 52 1.23 -9.53 -1.07
C THR A 52 1.57 -8.24 -0.36
N ILE A 53 0.58 -7.60 0.23
CA ILE A 53 0.86 -6.58 1.26
C ILE A 53 1.56 -7.22 2.44
N SER A 54 2.13 -6.40 3.32
CA SER A 54 2.87 -6.85 4.49
C SER A 54 2.16 -7.96 5.27
N SER A 55 2.90 -9.02 5.58
CA SER A 55 2.45 -10.12 6.42
C SER A 55 2.16 -9.70 7.87
N GLN A 56 2.71 -8.57 8.31
CA GLN A 56 2.40 -7.97 9.62
C GLN A 56 1.01 -7.30 9.64
N LEU A 57 0.48 -6.93 8.48
CA LEU A 57 -0.80 -6.23 8.36
C LEU A 57 -1.95 -7.14 7.91
N SER A 58 -1.63 -8.27 7.24
CA SER A 58 -2.65 -9.11 6.61
C SER A 58 -2.24 -10.57 6.54
N GLY A 59 -3.25 -11.46 6.61
CA GLY A 59 -3.09 -12.88 6.33
C GLY A 59 -2.87 -13.24 4.84
N SER A 60 -2.82 -12.25 3.94
CA SER A 60 -2.67 -12.49 2.48
C SER A 60 -1.45 -13.33 2.13
N MET A 61 -0.31 -13.08 2.78
CA MET A 61 0.91 -13.86 2.56
C MET A 61 0.71 -15.33 2.89
N ASN A 62 0.13 -15.64 4.05
CA ASN A 62 -0.16 -17.01 4.46
C ASN A 62 -1.14 -17.68 3.51
N SER A 63 -2.22 -17.00 3.14
CA SER A 63 -3.23 -17.47 2.20
C SER A 63 -2.64 -17.80 0.83
N ALA A 64 -1.79 -16.92 0.30
CA ALA A 64 -1.10 -17.13 -0.97
C ALA A 64 -0.07 -18.30 -0.91
N CYS A 65 0.62 -18.47 0.23
CA CYS A 65 1.52 -19.62 0.43
C CYS A 65 0.78 -20.96 0.43
N VAL A 66 -0.37 -21.03 1.10
CA VAL A 66 -1.23 -22.23 1.08
C VAL A 66 -1.66 -22.54 -0.36
N ALA A 67 -2.13 -21.54 -1.10
CA ALA A 67 -2.53 -21.71 -2.50
C ALA A 67 -1.35 -22.17 -3.39
N ARG A 68 -0.15 -21.61 -3.18
CA ARG A 68 1.06 -22.03 -3.88
C ARG A 68 1.35 -23.52 -3.65
N ASP A 69 1.26 -23.97 -2.41
CA ASP A 69 1.55 -25.35 -2.06
C ASP A 69 0.50 -26.31 -2.66
N MET A 70 -0.79 -25.92 -2.66
CA MET A 70 -1.85 -26.64 -3.36
C MET A 70 -1.60 -26.71 -4.87
N ALA A 71 -1.25 -25.60 -5.52
CA ALA A 71 -0.95 -25.54 -6.94
C ALA A 71 0.25 -26.44 -7.32
N LYS A 72 1.31 -26.44 -6.51
CA LYS A 72 2.48 -27.29 -6.73
C LYS A 72 2.23 -28.76 -6.46
N GLN A 73 1.30 -29.12 -5.59
CA GLN A 73 0.85 -30.50 -5.43
C GLN A 73 0.11 -31.01 -6.67
N ALA A 74 -0.70 -30.14 -7.30
CA ALA A 74 -1.43 -30.47 -8.52
C ALA A 74 -0.52 -30.50 -9.75
N ASP A 75 0.44 -29.57 -9.85
CA ASP A 75 1.44 -29.49 -10.93
C ASP A 75 2.81 -29.07 -10.38
N PRO A 76 3.72 -30.03 -10.17
CA PRO A 76 5.07 -29.77 -9.66
C PRO A 76 5.96 -28.91 -10.57
N ASN A 77 5.60 -28.74 -11.85
CA ASN A 77 6.38 -27.93 -12.79
C ASN A 77 6.08 -26.43 -12.68
N LYS A 78 4.98 -26.04 -12.04
CA LYS A 78 4.63 -24.64 -11.84
C LYS A 78 5.70 -23.91 -11.02
N LYS A 79 6.12 -22.75 -11.52
CA LYS A 79 7.06 -21.85 -10.84
C LYS A 79 6.28 -20.74 -10.16
N ILE A 80 6.03 -20.87 -8.86
CA ILE A 80 5.26 -19.88 -8.09
C ILE A 80 6.15 -19.36 -6.97
N ALA A 81 6.39 -18.04 -6.99
CA ALA A 81 7.01 -17.30 -5.90
C ALA A 81 5.95 -16.40 -5.24
N VAL A 82 5.91 -16.39 -3.92
CA VAL A 82 5.10 -15.47 -3.12
C VAL A 82 6.05 -14.55 -2.38
N VAL A 83 5.92 -13.25 -2.64
CA VAL A 83 6.80 -12.21 -2.10
C VAL A 83 6.02 -11.37 -1.11
N ASP A 84 6.51 -11.32 0.13
CA ASP A 84 6.03 -10.37 1.13
C ASP A 84 6.62 -8.99 0.83
N SER A 85 5.77 -8.02 0.51
CA SER A 85 6.26 -6.67 0.24
C SER A 85 6.73 -5.95 1.50
N ARG A 86 6.33 -6.40 2.69
CA ARG A 86 6.46 -5.63 3.95
C ARG A 86 5.91 -4.20 3.85
N SER A 87 5.02 -3.98 2.91
CA SER A 87 4.49 -2.68 2.55
C SER A 87 3.03 -2.76 2.10
N THR A 88 2.53 -1.68 1.51
CA THR A 88 1.19 -1.60 0.93
C THR A 88 1.12 -0.50 -0.14
N GLY A 89 -0.02 -0.42 -0.84
CA GLY A 89 -0.36 0.71 -1.69
C GLY A 89 0.61 0.98 -2.85
N PRO A 90 1.06 2.23 -3.02
CA PRO A 90 1.80 2.63 -4.22
C PRO A 90 3.18 1.98 -4.35
N GLU A 91 3.75 1.45 -3.26
CA GLU A 91 5.03 0.74 -3.33
C GLU A 91 4.94 -0.55 -4.16
N LEU A 92 3.81 -1.27 -4.01
CA LEU A 92 3.57 -2.46 -4.80
C LEU A 92 3.45 -2.12 -6.29
N VAL A 93 2.83 -0.98 -6.61
CA VAL A 93 2.71 -0.51 -8.01
C VAL A 93 4.08 -0.29 -8.63
N LEU A 94 4.97 0.43 -7.92
CA LEU A 94 6.35 0.66 -8.38
C LEU A 94 7.09 -0.66 -8.63
N CYS A 95 6.97 -1.62 -7.71
CA CYS A 95 7.60 -2.94 -7.86
C CYS A 95 7.04 -3.70 -9.08
N VAL A 96 5.71 -3.76 -9.22
CA VAL A 96 5.06 -4.47 -10.33
C VAL A 96 5.48 -3.90 -11.68
N GLN A 97 5.58 -2.58 -11.82
CA GLN A 97 6.04 -1.95 -13.05
C GLN A 97 7.45 -2.37 -13.43
N GLU A 98 8.36 -2.43 -12.46
CA GLU A 98 9.72 -2.90 -12.69
C GLU A 98 9.77 -4.39 -13.05
N ILE A 99 8.97 -5.22 -12.37
CA ILE A 99 8.85 -6.65 -12.71
C ILE A 99 8.35 -6.82 -14.14
N LEU A 100 7.33 -6.09 -14.55
CA LEU A 100 6.81 -6.15 -15.92
C LEU A 100 7.86 -5.70 -16.95
N ARG A 101 8.70 -4.72 -16.62
CA ARG A 101 9.84 -4.33 -17.47
C ARG A 101 10.84 -5.48 -17.61
N LEU A 102 11.25 -6.10 -16.51
CA LEU A 102 12.19 -7.22 -16.52
C LEU A 102 11.66 -8.44 -17.30
N ILE A 103 10.37 -8.75 -17.15
CA ILE A 103 9.72 -9.82 -17.92
C ILE A 103 9.75 -9.51 -19.43
N ARG A 104 9.45 -8.27 -19.82
CA ARG A 104 9.52 -7.84 -21.24
C ARG A 104 10.95 -7.88 -21.80
N GLU A 105 11.96 -7.70 -20.97
CA GLU A 105 13.37 -7.83 -21.30
C GLU A 105 13.84 -9.31 -21.35
N GLY A 106 12.95 -10.26 -21.07
CA GLY A 106 13.25 -11.69 -21.11
C GLY A 106 14.12 -12.18 -19.94
N LYS A 107 14.11 -11.50 -18.79
CA LYS A 107 14.85 -11.95 -17.60
C LYS A 107 14.31 -13.29 -17.08
N ALA A 108 15.19 -14.09 -16.55
CA ALA A 108 14.83 -15.39 -15.99
C ALA A 108 13.90 -15.21 -14.76
N PHE A 109 13.02 -16.20 -14.52
CA PHE A 109 12.07 -16.17 -13.41
C PHE A 109 12.75 -15.86 -12.06
N GLN A 110 13.88 -16.50 -11.78
CA GLN A 110 14.59 -16.30 -10.51
C GLN A 110 15.16 -14.88 -10.38
N ASP A 111 15.59 -14.26 -11.47
CA ASP A 111 16.07 -12.87 -11.47
C ASP A 111 14.95 -11.90 -11.15
N VAL A 112 13.75 -12.14 -11.70
CA VAL A 112 12.55 -11.34 -11.43
C VAL A 112 12.16 -11.45 -9.96
N VAL A 113 12.15 -12.65 -9.38
CA VAL A 113 11.83 -12.88 -7.96
C VAL A 113 12.86 -12.17 -7.07
N SER A 114 14.15 -12.38 -7.32
CA SER A 114 15.23 -11.76 -6.54
C SER A 114 15.18 -10.23 -6.61
N TYR A 115 14.81 -9.69 -7.77
CA TYR A 115 14.59 -8.26 -7.92
C TYR A 115 13.46 -7.76 -7.03
N ALA A 116 12.29 -8.43 -7.06
CA ALA A 116 11.13 -8.05 -6.24
C ALA A 116 11.49 -8.02 -4.75
N GLU A 117 12.15 -9.07 -4.25
CA GLU A 117 12.60 -9.14 -2.87
C GLU A 117 13.62 -8.03 -2.51
N SER A 118 14.53 -7.71 -3.44
CA SER A 118 15.50 -6.63 -3.27
C SER A 118 14.86 -5.26 -3.31
N PHE A 119 13.83 -5.07 -4.15
CA PHE A 119 13.10 -3.82 -4.29
C PHE A 119 12.48 -3.39 -2.96
N PHE A 120 11.73 -4.28 -2.31
CA PHE A 120 11.06 -3.99 -1.04
C PHE A 120 12.01 -3.79 0.15
N ARG A 121 13.27 -4.13 0.02
CA ARG A 121 14.30 -3.76 1.01
C ARG A 121 14.84 -2.34 0.85
N LYS A 122 14.62 -1.71 -0.31
CA LYS A 122 15.14 -0.37 -0.64
C LYS A 122 14.05 0.67 -0.74
N ALA A 123 12.88 0.26 -1.22
CA ALA A 123 11.74 1.14 -1.34
C ALA A 123 11.21 1.52 0.05
N GLN A 124 10.60 2.68 0.13
CA GLN A 124 10.10 3.23 1.38
C GLN A 124 8.71 3.80 1.19
N ILE A 125 7.94 3.77 2.27
CA ILE A 125 6.58 4.28 2.30
C ILE A 125 6.42 5.28 3.46
N ALA A 126 5.75 6.39 3.18
CA ALA A 126 5.30 7.36 4.16
C ALA A 126 3.85 7.76 3.87
N PHE A 127 3.15 8.23 4.87
CA PHE A 127 1.75 8.61 4.69
C PHE A 127 1.35 9.76 5.61
N ALA A 128 0.34 10.50 5.17
CA ALA A 128 -0.35 11.51 5.95
C ALA A 128 -1.85 11.18 5.97
N LEU A 129 -2.39 10.87 7.14
CA LEU A 129 -3.79 10.48 7.32
C LEU A 129 -4.53 11.45 8.23
N CYS A 130 -5.80 11.70 7.90
CA CYS A 130 -6.70 12.53 8.71
C CYS A 130 -7.31 11.76 9.89
N SER A 131 -7.31 10.43 9.82
CA SER A 131 -7.81 9.52 10.83
C SER A 131 -6.99 8.23 10.84
N PHE A 132 -6.94 7.57 11.97
CA PHE A 132 -6.41 6.21 12.16
C PHE A 132 -7.47 5.26 12.75
N ASP A 133 -8.74 5.67 12.71
CA ASP A 133 -9.80 4.93 13.38
C ASP A 133 -9.89 3.49 12.90
N ASN A 134 -9.86 3.26 11.59
CA ASN A 134 -9.95 1.93 11.01
C ASN A 134 -8.69 1.09 11.27
N LEU A 135 -7.51 1.70 11.27
CA LEU A 135 -6.26 1.02 11.64
C LEU A 135 -6.28 0.56 13.10
N ILE A 136 -6.76 1.40 14.00
CA ILE A 136 -6.86 1.09 15.44
C ILE A 136 -7.94 0.06 15.70
N LYS A 137 -9.15 0.24 15.15
CA LYS A 137 -10.30 -0.66 15.35
C LYS A 137 -10.01 -2.07 14.86
N ASN A 138 -9.22 -2.20 13.80
CA ASN A 138 -8.85 -3.48 13.22
C ASN A 138 -7.51 -4.03 13.73
N GLY A 139 -6.87 -3.38 14.70
CA GLY A 139 -5.62 -3.85 15.32
C GLY A 139 -4.37 -3.79 14.42
N ARG A 140 -4.38 -2.97 13.35
CA ARG A 140 -3.23 -2.76 12.46
C ARG A 140 -2.32 -1.65 12.92
N LEU A 141 -2.72 -0.94 13.95
CA LEU A 141 -1.91 0.06 14.63
C LEU A 141 -2.03 -0.19 16.13
N GLY A 142 -0.90 -0.36 16.81
CA GLY A 142 -0.86 -0.47 18.25
C GLY A 142 -1.48 0.76 18.93
N LYS A 143 -1.70 0.72 20.25
CA LYS A 143 -2.27 1.83 20.99
C LYS A 143 -1.38 3.07 20.89
N VAL A 144 -1.60 3.89 19.86
CA VAL A 144 -1.00 5.22 19.78
C VAL A 144 -1.75 6.11 20.77
N ALA A 145 -1.15 6.32 21.93
CA ALA A 145 -1.73 7.15 22.97
C ALA A 145 -2.01 8.56 22.43
N GLY A 146 -3.28 8.97 22.45
CA GLY A 146 -3.68 10.36 22.23
C GLY A 146 -3.95 10.78 20.79
N PHE A 147 -4.18 9.85 19.85
CA PHE A 147 -4.61 10.23 18.50
C PHE A 147 -6.15 10.31 18.41
N LEU A 148 -6.71 11.43 18.76
CA LEU A 148 -8.11 11.80 18.52
C LEU A 148 -8.17 12.81 17.37
N ALA A 149 -7.94 12.32 16.13
CA ALA A 149 -7.77 13.19 14.96
C ALA A 149 -9.02 13.97 14.55
N LYS A 150 -10.21 13.43 14.75
CA LYS A 150 -11.47 13.96 14.20
C LYS A 150 -11.86 15.39 14.63
N LYS A 151 -11.30 15.92 15.73
CA LYS A 151 -11.72 17.22 16.28
C LYS A 151 -10.86 18.43 15.95
N LEU A 152 -9.65 18.29 15.37
CA LEU A 152 -8.68 19.39 15.32
C LEU A 152 -7.99 19.65 13.97
N LYS A 153 -8.48 19.12 12.84
CA LYS A 153 -7.75 19.18 11.54
C LYS A 153 -6.28 18.72 11.70
N LEU A 154 -6.07 17.67 12.52
CA LEU A 154 -4.77 17.06 12.72
C LEU A 154 -4.54 16.01 11.65
N TRP A 155 -3.31 15.95 11.18
CA TRP A 155 -2.80 14.92 10.29
C TRP A 155 -1.81 14.07 11.05
N GLY A 156 -2.02 12.77 11.04
CA GLY A 156 -1.02 11.83 11.50
C GLY A 156 -0.05 11.52 10.38
N ILE A 157 1.22 11.55 10.71
CA ILE A 157 2.30 11.20 9.79
C ILE A 157 2.86 9.87 10.23
N GLY A 158 2.99 8.96 9.30
CA GLY A 158 3.53 7.64 9.58
C GLY A 158 4.36 7.10 8.42
N ILE A 159 5.00 5.98 8.70
CA ILE A 159 5.91 5.28 7.81
C ILE A 159 5.67 3.78 7.92
N GLY A 160 6.18 3.00 6.97
CA GLY A 160 6.39 1.58 7.15
C GLY A 160 7.72 1.31 7.86
N SER A 161 7.71 0.39 8.83
CA SER A 161 8.95 -0.12 9.43
C SER A 161 9.65 -1.11 8.52
N GLU A 162 10.90 -1.48 8.84
CA GLU A 162 11.63 -2.51 8.11
C GLU A 162 10.96 -3.89 8.21
N GLU A 163 10.24 -4.15 9.29
CA GLU A 163 9.47 -5.37 9.51
C GLU A 163 8.13 -5.37 8.75
N GLY A 164 7.68 -4.22 8.27
CA GLY A 164 6.42 -4.06 7.55
C GLY A 164 5.23 -3.71 8.45
N GLU A 165 5.49 -3.14 9.61
CA GLU A 165 4.47 -2.57 10.50
C GLU A 165 4.21 -1.10 10.19
N ILE A 166 3.10 -0.58 10.70
CA ILE A 166 2.75 0.84 10.62
C ILE A 166 3.30 1.56 11.84
N GLU A 167 4.14 2.58 11.60
CA GLU A 167 4.66 3.44 12.65
C GLU A 167 4.16 4.88 12.49
N VAL A 168 3.62 5.46 13.56
CA VAL A 168 3.24 6.87 13.59
C VAL A 168 4.40 7.68 14.14
N VAL A 169 5.01 8.49 13.27
CA VAL A 169 6.22 9.27 13.58
C VAL A 169 5.92 10.72 13.92
N GLY A 170 4.67 11.15 13.82
CA GLY A 170 4.31 12.50 14.17
C GLY A 170 2.86 12.87 13.93
N LYS A 171 2.54 14.10 14.34
CA LYS A 171 1.25 14.74 14.06
C LYS A 171 1.46 16.22 13.77
N VAL A 172 0.74 16.73 12.78
CA VAL A 172 0.83 18.13 12.38
C VAL A 172 -0.56 18.72 12.16
N ARG A 173 -0.69 20.04 12.19
CA ARG A 173 -1.97 20.71 11.97
C ARG A 173 -2.04 21.30 10.57
N GLY A 174 -3.00 20.84 9.79
CA GLY A 174 -3.29 21.34 8.44
C GLY A 174 -2.44 20.70 7.34
N GLN A 175 -2.99 20.67 6.14
CA GLN A 175 -2.46 19.99 4.97
C GLN A 175 -1.06 20.48 4.58
N LYS A 176 -0.82 21.80 4.59
CA LYS A 176 0.51 22.36 4.24
C LYS A 176 1.64 21.83 5.13
N LYS A 177 1.37 21.65 6.44
CA LYS A 177 2.37 21.07 7.35
C LYS A 177 2.51 19.58 7.16
N ALA A 178 1.43 18.87 6.79
CA ALA A 178 1.50 17.45 6.46
C ALA A 178 2.36 17.22 5.21
N LEU A 179 2.17 18.02 4.17
CA LEU A 179 2.98 17.98 2.96
C LEU A 179 4.47 18.25 3.26
N ALA A 180 4.75 19.33 3.99
CA ALA A 180 6.14 19.67 4.35
C ALA A 180 6.81 18.56 5.17
N ARG A 181 6.05 17.89 6.05
CA ARG A 181 6.57 16.77 6.85
C ARG A 181 6.85 15.55 5.98
N LEU A 182 5.98 15.18 5.03
CA LEU A 182 6.24 14.09 4.09
C LEU A 182 7.53 14.33 3.28
N LEU A 183 7.74 15.54 2.77
CA LEU A 183 8.98 15.89 2.07
C LEU A 183 10.21 15.79 2.97
N ALA A 184 10.09 16.25 4.22
CA ALA A 184 11.17 16.14 5.19
C ALA A 184 11.49 14.66 5.50
N ASP A 185 10.47 13.83 5.69
CA ASP A 185 10.65 12.38 5.92
C ASP A 185 11.31 11.70 4.71
N MET A 186 10.94 12.05 3.48
CA MET A 186 11.61 11.55 2.27
C MET A 186 13.10 11.92 2.26
N HIS A 187 13.41 13.17 2.59
CA HIS A 187 14.81 13.65 2.65
C HIS A 187 15.59 12.97 3.78
N GLU A 188 15.05 12.91 4.99
CA GLU A 188 15.65 12.26 6.17
C GLU A 188 15.95 10.78 5.92
N ARG A 189 15.10 10.13 5.09
CA ARG A 189 15.25 8.73 4.68
C ARG A 189 16.14 8.54 3.44
N GLY A 190 16.84 9.58 3.02
CA GLY A 190 17.88 9.52 2.00
C GLY A 190 17.37 9.55 0.55
N PHE A 191 16.13 9.95 0.29
CA PHE A 191 15.65 10.08 -1.08
C PHE A 191 16.42 11.20 -1.81
N GLN A 192 17.03 10.87 -2.93
CA GLN A 192 17.83 11.78 -3.77
C GLN A 192 17.21 11.98 -5.16
N GLY A 193 15.98 11.55 -5.35
CA GLY A 193 15.33 11.45 -6.65
C GLY A 193 15.25 10.00 -7.13
N GLY A 194 14.62 9.78 -8.29
CA GLY A 194 14.40 8.45 -8.84
C GLY A 194 12.93 8.23 -9.17
N LYS A 195 12.26 7.28 -8.50
CA LYS A 195 10.84 6.99 -8.70
C LYS A 195 10.04 7.20 -7.44
N ALA A 196 8.87 7.81 -7.58
CA ALA A 196 7.89 7.92 -6.51
C ALA A 196 6.49 7.63 -7.05
N ALA A 197 5.63 7.11 -6.19
CA ALA A 197 4.22 6.93 -6.48
C ALA A 197 3.39 7.44 -5.30
N ILE A 198 2.32 8.14 -5.60
CA ILE A 198 1.42 8.73 -4.62
C ILE A 198 0.04 8.15 -4.82
N SER A 199 -0.55 7.59 -3.78
CA SER A 199 -1.96 7.25 -3.78
C SER A 199 -2.74 8.13 -2.80
N HIS A 200 -3.99 8.45 -3.15
CA HIS A 200 -4.86 9.29 -2.33
C HIS A 200 -6.26 8.72 -2.20
N CYS A 201 -6.84 8.84 -1.03
CA CYS A 201 -8.25 8.53 -0.80
C CYS A 201 -9.07 9.82 -0.94
N LEU A 202 -9.66 10.04 -2.12
CA LEU A 202 -10.50 11.18 -2.47
C LEU A 202 -9.87 12.57 -2.19
N ASN A 203 -8.54 12.68 -2.35
CA ASN A 203 -7.80 13.94 -2.14
C ASN A 203 -6.78 14.21 -3.26
N PRO A 204 -7.23 14.33 -4.52
CA PRO A 204 -6.32 14.53 -5.65
C PRO A 204 -5.53 15.85 -5.56
N SER A 205 -6.11 16.89 -4.97
CA SER A 205 -5.43 18.19 -4.84
C SER A 205 -4.17 18.10 -4.00
N PHE A 206 -4.22 17.39 -2.85
CA PHE A 206 -3.04 17.17 -2.01
C PHE A 206 -2.00 16.31 -2.73
N ALA A 207 -2.44 15.25 -3.40
CA ALA A 207 -1.53 14.36 -4.13
C ALA A 207 -0.81 15.09 -5.26
N MET A 208 -1.50 15.96 -5.99
CA MET A 208 -0.88 16.78 -7.05
C MET A 208 0.08 17.83 -6.48
N GLU A 209 -0.28 18.52 -5.39
CA GLU A 209 0.60 19.46 -4.71
C GLU A 209 1.88 18.75 -4.21
N LEU A 210 1.73 17.56 -3.63
CA LEU A 210 2.88 16.75 -3.19
C LEU A 210 3.77 16.34 -4.38
N LYS A 211 3.19 15.91 -5.50
CA LYS A 211 3.93 15.60 -6.73
C LYS A 211 4.75 16.80 -7.21
N GLU A 212 4.13 17.97 -7.30
CA GLU A 212 4.80 19.20 -7.74
C GLU A 212 6.00 19.51 -6.84
N ARG A 213 5.82 19.44 -5.53
CA ARG A 213 6.87 19.68 -4.56
C ARG A 213 8.00 18.63 -4.61
N ILE A 214 7.68 17.36 -4.86
CA ILE A 214 8.70 16.31 -5.05
C ILE A 214 9.55 16.65 -6.28
N VAL A 215 8.93 16.98 -7.41
CA VAL A 215 9.64 17.29 -8.65
C VAL A 215 10.47 18.57 -8.52
N GLU A 216 9.96 19.59 -7.80
CA GLU A 216 10.73 20.80 -7.48
C GLU A 216 11.95 20.51 -6.59
N THR A 217 11.79 19.65 -5.58
CA THR A 217 12.85 19.34 -4.62
C THR A 217 13.90 18.40 -5.21
N TRP A 218 13.46 17.43 -6.02
CA TRP A 218 14.34 16.45 -6.69
C TRP A 218 14.04 16.42 -8.19
N PRO A 219 14.65 17.33 -8.96
CA PRO A 219 14.44 17.42 -10.40
C PRO A 219 14.75 16.10 -11.13
N GLY A 220 13.90 15.72 -12.08
CA GLY A 220 14.04 14.46 -12.81
C GLY A 220 13.38 13.25 -12.14
N THR A 221 12.79 13.40 -10.96
CA THR A 221 12.02 12.34 -10.32
C THR A 221 10.76 12.02 -11.12
N ALA A 222 10.58 10.74 -11.46
CA ALA A 222 9.33 10.25 -12.04
C ALA A 222 8.29 10.04 -10.94
N VAL A 223 7.19 10.78 -10.97
CA VAL A 223 6.14 10.71 -9.95
C VAL A 223 4.81 10.34 -10.57
N GLU A 224 4.26 9.20 -10.16
CA GLU A 224 2.90 8.79 -10.49
C GLU A 224 1.91 9.20 -9.41
N VAL A 225 0.68 9.52 -9.81
CA VAL A 225 -0.42 9.83 -8.89
C VAL A 225 -1.61 8.97 -9.25
N MET A 226 -2.20 8.33 -8.26
CA MET A 226 -3.36 7.44 -8.43
C MET A 226 -4.33 7.56 -7.27
N SER A 227 -5.58 7.18 -7.48
CA SER A 227 -6.51 6.94 -6.39
C SER A 227 -6.13 5.66 -5.64
N THR A 228 -6.42 5.61 -4.35
CA THR A 228 -6.41 4.32 -3.63
C THR A 228 -7.47 3.39 -4.20
N ARG A 229 -7.27 2.08 -3.98
CA ARG A 229 -8.32 1.09 -4.16
C ARG A 229 -8.97 0.79 -2.80
N GLY A 230 -9.79 -0.25 -2.73
CA GLY A 230 -10.61 -0.54 -1.56
C GLY A 230 -9.84 -0.68 -0.27
N LEU A 231 -8.86 -1.57 -0.22
CA LEU A 231 -8.11 -1.83 1.02
C LEU A 231 -7.36 -0.59 1.53
N CYS A 232 -6.58 0.05 0.65
CA CYS A 232 -5.85 1.27 1.03
C CYS A 232 -6.79 2.44 1.31
N GLY A 233 -7.92 2.55 0.58
CA GLY A 233 -8.95 3.56 0.82
C GLY A 233 -9.62 3.38 2.18
N TYR A 234 -9.90 2.14 2.55
CA TYR A 234 -10.50 1.79 3.85
C TYR A 234 -9.62 2.24 5.03
N TYR A 235 -8.30 2.00 4.95
CA TYR A 235 -7.39 2.36 6.04
C TYR A 235 -6.85 3.79 5.98
N ALA A 236 -6.74 4.37 4.78
CA ALA A 236 -6.35 5.76 4.63
C ALA A 236 -7.48 6.73 4.99
N GLU A 237 -8.71 6.27 4.91
CA GLU A 237 -9.93 7.06 5.09
C GLU A 237 -9.96 8.31 4.19
N ARG A 238 -11.05 9.05 4.16
CA ARG A 238 -11.16 10.25 3.31
C ARG A 238 -10.06 11.27 3.60
N GLY A 239 -9.40 11.68 2.55
CA GLY A 239 -8.36 12.69 2.59
C GLY A 239 -6.94 12.14 2.75
N GLY A 240 -6.79 10.89 3.15
CA GLY A 240 -5.47 10.26 3.34
C GLY A 240 -4.63 10.23 2.08
N VAL A 241 -3.32 10.39 2.22
CA VAL A 241 -2.32 10.33 1.15
C VAL A 241 -1.17 9.44 1.59
N ILE A 242 -0.75 8.57 0.67
CA ILE A 242 0.36 7.64 0.85
C ILE A 242 1.36 7.90 -0.27
N VAL A 243 2.63 8.01 0.05
CA VAL A 243 3.72 8.16 -0.90
C VAL A 243 4.74 7.06 -0.71
N SER A 244 5.13 6.42 -1.79
CA SER A 244 6.25 5.47 -1.82
C SER A 244 7.33 5.96 -2.77
N PHE A 245 8.58 5.67 -2.44
CA PHE A 245 9.71 6.17 -3.20
C PHE A 245 10.89 5.19 -3.14
N VAL A 246 11.68 5.22 -4.19
CA VAL A 246 12.92 4.45 -4.36
C VAL A 246 13.89 5.27 -5.18
N GLY A 247 15.11 5.36 -4.72
CA GLY A 247 16.20 6.10 -5.36
C GLY A 247 17.52 5.34 -5.29
#